data_a844ebcf40a1e9d18c1e143e79c0ef6e
#
_entry.id   a844ebcf40a1e9d18c1e143e79c0ef6e
#
_cell.length_a   1.000
_cell.length_b   1.000
_cell.length_c   1.000
_cell.angle_alpha   90.00
_cell.angle_beta   90.00
_cell.angle_gamma   90.00
#
_symmetry.space_group_name_H-M   'P 1'
#
loop_
_entity.id
_entity.type
_entity.pdbx_description
1 polymer ?
#
loop_
_entity_poly.entity_id
_entity_poly.type
_entity_poly.pdbx_seq_one_letter_code
_entity_poly.pdbx_strand_id
1 'polypeptide(L)'
;FKLKFMKNYIFKDKKIVIASHNTGKVKEIRAMLYPLKVDVLCANDFNLKEPIEDGSTFEENALIKSSYVSKNSGIASLSDDSGICFCDLNNEPGVYSARWAGEGKNFSMAMSKINDSIKKVENPNYNCFFVCALSLSWPNGKNITVSGKVNGKFSWPPKGNFGFGYDPIFIPFGYEETFAEMHPQFKHSISHRALAFKKLKSLCFPSLKN
;
A
#
# COMPACT_ATOMS: atom_id res chain seq x y z
N PHE A 1 -21.24 -14.97 16.40
CA PHE A 1 -21.05 -13.51 16.30
C PHE A 1 -20.13 -13.15 15.11
N LYS A 2 -18.96 -13.80 14.92
CA LYS A 2 -18.01 -13.52 13.83
C LYS A 2 -18.59 -13.67 12.40
N LEU A 3 -19.41 -14.69 12.14
CA LEU A 3 -19.99 -14.94 10.81
C LEU A 3 -21.07 -13.90 10.42
N LYS A 4 -21.81 -13.34 11.36
CA LYS A 4 -22.85 -12.34 11.09
C LYS A 4 -22.24 -10.97 10.76
N PHE A 5 -21.07 -10.65 11.35
CA PHE A 5 -20.32 -9.43 11.07
C PHE A 5 -19.69 -9.46 9.65
N MET A 6 -19.22 -10.63 9.20
CA MET A 6 -18.57 -10.79 7.88
C MET A 6 -19.54 -10.62 6.70
N LYS A 7 -20.84 -10.97 6.84
CA LYS A 7 -21.84 -10.81 5.76
C LYS A 7 -22.09 -9.35 5.36
N ASN A 8 -21.76 -8.40 6.24
CA ASN A 8 -22.01 -6.99 5.98
C ASN A 8 -21.02 -6.33 5.00
N TYR A 9 -19.85 -6.94 4.73
CA TYR A 9 -18.81 -6.32 3.92
C TYR A 9 -18.61 -6.98 2.56
N ILE A 10 -19.51 -7.90 2.15
CA ILE A 10 -19.43 -8.53 0.84
C ILE A 10 -19.62 -7.47 -0.24
N PHE A 11 -18.63 -7.38 -1.13
CA PHE A 11 -18.68 -6.52 -2.29
C PHE A 11 -19.63 -7.13 -3.34
N LYS A 12 -20.64 -6.36 -3.74
CA LYS A 12 -21.67 -6.80 -4.70
C LYS A 12 -21.75 -5.87 -5.91
N ASP A 13 -20.99 -4.79 -5.89
CA ASP A 13 -21.02 -3.79 -6.94
C ASP A 13 -20.26 -4.30 -8.17
N LYS A 14 -20.60 -3.77 -9.34
CA LYS A 14 -19.93 -4.11 -10.61
C LYS A 14 -18.69 -3.23 -10.84
N LYS A 15 -18.61 -2.09 -10.17
CA LYS A 15 -17.57 -1.08 -10.38
C LYS A 15 -16.88 -0.74 -9.08
N ILE A 16 -15.58 -0.43 -9.17
CA ILE A 16 -14.78 0.05 -8.05
C ILE A 16 -13.86 1.18 -8.53
N VAL A 17 -13.67 2.22 -7.72
CA VAL A 17 -12.75 3.32 -8.01
C VAL A 17 -11.48 3.12 -7.20
N ILE A 18 -10.31 3.13 -7.85
CA ILE A 18 -9.03 3.19 -7.14
C ILE A 18 -8.76 4.65 -6.74
N ALA A 19 -8.74 4.91 -5.43
CA ALA A 19 -8.47 6.21 -4.83
C ALA A 19 -6.96 6.45 -4.67
N SER A 20 -6.26 6.56 -5.78
CA SER A 20 -4.82 6.85 -5.80
C SER A 20 -4.40 7.49 -7.11
N HIS A 21 -3.48 8.47 -7.02
CA HIS A 21 -2.80 9.09 -8.17
C HIS A 21 -1.38 8.51 -8.38
N ASN A 22 -0.93 7.62 -7.51
CA ASN A 22 0.34 6.93 -7.67
C ASN A 22 0.21 5.80 -8.70
N THR A 23 0.83 5.96 -9.88
CA THR A 23 0.73 5.03 -11.00
C THR A 23 1.24 3.63 -10.67
N GLY A 24 2.28 3.50 -9.83
CA GLY A 24 2.78 2.21 -9.37
C GLY A 24 1.76 1.47 -8.53
N LYS A 25 1.15 2.14 -7.54
CA LYS A 25 0.08 1.57 -6.70
C LYS A 25 -1.14 1.19 -7.54
N VAL A 26 -1.57 2.07 -8.45
CA VAL A 26 -2.71 1.82 -9.34
C VAL A 26 -2.49 0.58 -10.18
N LYS A 27 -1.28 0.42 -10.76
CA LYS A 27 -0.92 -0.76 -11.56
C LYS A 27 -1.00 -2.06 -10.75
N GLU A 28 -0.44 -2.06 -9.54
CA GLU A 28 -0.45 -3.25 -8.66
C GLU A 28 -1.89 -3.59 -8.21
N ILE A 29 -2.69 -2.59 -7.80
CA ILE A 29 -4.08 -2.81 -7.36
C ILE A 29 -4.95 -3.30 -8.53
N ARG A 30 -4.79 -2.74 -9.74
CA ARG A 30 -5.51 -3.24 -10.95
C ARG A 30 -5.20 -4.71 -11.21
N ALA A 31 -3.94 -5.11 -11.13
CA ALA A 31 -3.54 -6.51 -11.31
C ALA A 31 -4.19 -7.43 -10.27
N MET A 32 -4.29 -7.00 -9.01
CA MET A 32 -4.95 -7.76 -7.94
C MET A 32 -6.48 -7.84 -8.10
N LEU A 33 -7.11 -6.79 -8.62
CA LEU A 33 -8.56 -6.75 -8.87
C LEU A 33 -8.97 -7.50 -10.15
N TYR A 34 -8.06 -7.66 -11.11
CA TYR A 34 -8.36 -8.28 -12.41
C TYR A 34 -9.08 -9.63 -12.32
N PRO A 35 -8.66 -10.59 -11.46
CA PRO A 35 -9.35 -11.88 -11.33
C PRO A 35 -10.77 -11.77 -10.76
N LEU A 36 -11.11 -10.62 -10.14
CA LEU A 36 -12.43 -10.40 -9.54
C LEU A 36 -13.49 -9.99 -10.56
N LYS A 37 -13.10 -9.73 -11.81
CA LYS A 37 -14.00 -9.32 -12.91
C LYS A 37 -14.87 -8.11 -12.55
N VAL A 38 -14.27 -7.13 -11.87
CA VAL A 38 -14.89 -5.86 -11.48
C VAL A 38 -14.38 -4.77 -12.43
N ASP A 39 -15.25 -3.88 -12.87
CA ASP A 39 -14.84 -2.70 -13.65
C ASP A 39 -14.05 -1.73 -12.78
N VAL A 40 -12.78 -1.50 -13.12
CA VAL A 40 -11.86 -0.68 -12.33
C VAL A 40 -11.70 0.69 -12.96
N LEU A 41 -12.18 1.70 -12.24
CA LEU A 41 -12.03 3.13 -12.53
C LEU A 41 -10.93 3.73 -11.64
N CYS A 42 -10.51 4.97 -11.92
CA CYS A 42 -9.55 5.72 -11.11
C CYS A 42 -10.13 7.06 -10.67
N ALA A 43 -9.59 7.65 -9.60
CA ALA A 43 -10.00 8.97 -9.12
C ALA A 43 -9.87 10.06 -10.20
N ASN A 44 -8.87 9.93 -11.09
CA ASN A 44 -8.68 10.85 -12.23
C ASN A 44 -9.85 10.84 -13.21
N ASP A 45 -10.56 9.74 -13.37
CA ASP A 45 -11.72 9.63 -14.27
C ASP A 45 -12.90 10.52 -13.80
N PHE A 46 -12.84 10.97 -12.53
CA PHE A 46 -13.83 11.86 -11.89
C PHE A 46 -13.28 13.26 -11.62
N ASN A 47 -12.09 13.61 -12.11
CA ASN A 47 -11.39 14.87 -11.83
C ASN A 47 -11.22 15.14 -10.31
N LEU A 48 -11.15 14.10 -9.48
CA LEU A 48 -11.00 14.24 -8.04
C LEU A 48 -9.53 14.48 -7.69
N LYS A 49 -9.29 15.51 -6.87
CA LYS A 49 -7.98 15.76 -6.26
C LYS A 49 -7.71 14.78 -5.13
N GLU A 50 -6.44 14.59 -4.78
CA GLU A 50 -6.09 13.87 -3.56
C GLU A 50 -6.56 14.67 -2.33
N PRO A 51 -7.26 14.03 -1.38
CA PRO A 51 -7.57 14.66 -0.11
C PRO A 51 -6.29 14.86 0.71
N ILE A 52 -6.35 15.78 1.68
CA ILE A 52 -5.27 15.97 2.64
C ILE A 52 -5.17 14.70 3.50
N GLU A 53 -3.99 14.10 3.55
CA GLU A 53 -3.67 12.94 4.39
C GLU A 53 -3.09 13.45 5.71
N ASP A 54 -3.96 13.72 6.69
CA ASP A 54 -3.59 14.21 8.04
C ASP A 54 -3.72 13.14 9.13
N GLY A 55 -3.99 11.90 8.73
CA GLY A 55 -4.00 10.76 9.63
C GLY A 55 -2.61 10.43 10.18
N SER A 56 -2.59 9.92 11.40
CA SER A 56 -1.38 9.50 12.12
C SER A 56 -0.94 8.06 11.77
N THR A 57 -1.82 7.29 11.13
CA THR A 57 -1.60 5.89 10.76
C THR A 57 -1.87 5.66 9.27
N PHE A 58 -1.32 4.58 8.72
CA PHE A 58 -1.61 4.16 7.35
C PHE A 58 -3.10 3.85 7.16
N GLU A 59 -3.73 3.26 8.18
CA GLU A 59 -5.15 2.92 8.17
C GLU A 59 -6.04 4.17 8.09
N GLU A 60 -5.73 5.20 8.86
CA GLU A 60 -6.46 6.49 8.84
C GLU A 60 -6.33 7.17 7.48
N ASN A 61 -5.11 7.27 6.95
CA ASN A 61 -4.89 7.89 5.63
C ASN A 61 -5.57 7.09 4.50
N ALA A 62 -5.53 5.76 4.55
CA ALA A 62 -6.25 4.94 3.59
C ALA A 62 -7.76 5.20 3.69
N LEU A 63 -8.32 5.27 4.90
CA LEU A 63 -9.75 5.54 5.10
C LEU A 63 -10.15 6.93 4.59
N ILE A 64 -9.35 7.96 4.87
CA ILE A 64 -9.58 9.33 4.36
C ILE A 64 -9.72 9.31 2.83
N LYS A 65 -8.76 8.68 2.14
CA LYS A 65 -8.76 8.60 0.67
C LYS A 65 -9.97 7.85 0.11
N SER A 66 -10.25 6.64 0.63
CA SER A 66 -11.35 5.83 0.12
C SER A 66 -12.71 6.48 0.39
N SER A 67 -12.91 7.04 1.59
CA SER A 67 -14.16 7.71 1.95
C SER A 67 -14.42 8.95 1.10
N TYR A 68 -13.37 9.76 0.86
CA TYR A 68 -13.46 10.94 0.02
C TYR A 68 -13.86 10.59 -1.42
N VAL A 69 -13.16 9.64 -2.04
CA VAL A 69 -13.43 9.25 -3.42
C VAL A 69 -14.78 8.56 -3.55
N SER A 70 -15.15 7.68 -2.62
CA SER A 70 -16.44 7.00 -2.64
C SER A 70 -17.61 7.98 -2.53
N LYS A 71 -17.52 8.97 -1.63
CA LYS A 71 -18.55 9.99 -1.44
C LYS A 71 -18.72 10.87 -2.68
N ASN A 72 -17.63 11.26 -3.35
CA ASN A 72 -17.67 12.18 -4.48
C ASN A 72 -17.93 11.49 -5.82
N SER A 73 -17.58 10.22 -5.99
CA SER A 73 -17.87 9.46 -7.22
C SER A 73 -19.23 8.75 -7.20
N GLY A 74 -19.81 8.55 -6.02
CA GLY A 74 -21.02 7.73 -5.85
C GLY A 74 -20.79 6.23 -6.05
N ILE A 75 -19.53 5.76 -6.10
CA ILE A 75 -19.12 4.37 -6.36
C ILE A 75 -18.23 3.90 -5.21
N ALA A 76 -18.27 2.60 -4.91
CA ALA A 76 -17.36 2.02 -3.92
C ALA A 76 -15.89 2.26 -4.33
N SER A 77 -15.05 2.63 -3.37
CA SER A 77 -13.69 3.05 -3.62
C SER A 77 -12.68 2.30 -2.76
N LEU A 78 -11.59 1.87 -3.38
CA LEU A 78 -10.45 1.21 -2.75
C LEU A 78 -9.24 2.14 -2.77
N SER A 79 -8.71 2.42 -1.60
CA SER A 79 -7.48 3.19 -1.41
C SER A 79 -6.35 2.32 -0.89
N ASP A 80 -5.14 2.84 -1.06
CA ASP A 80 -3.90 2.32 -0.48
C ASP A 80 -3.16 3.45 0.22
N ASP A 81 -2.82 3.24 1.48
CA ASP A 81 -1.74 3.99 2.11
C ASP A 81 -0.64 3.04 2.55
N SER A 82 0.60 3.34 2.17
CA SER A 82 1.71 2.43 2.36
C SER A 82 3.05 3.15 2.43
N GLY A 83 3.96 2.57 3.20
CA GLY A 83 5.29 3.11 3.38
C GLY A 83 6.26 2.09 3.97
N ILE A 84 7.50 2.53 4.11
CA ILE A 84 8.58 1.78 4.75
C ILE A 84 8.88 2.38 6.11
N CYS A 85 9.19 1.52 7.08
CA CYS A 85 9.53 1.89 8.43
C CYS A 85 10.88 1.26 8.79
N PHE A 86 11.82 2.07 9.28
CA PHE A 86 13.12 1.60 9.73
C PHE A 86 13.16 1.59 11.26
N CYS A 87 13.38 0.42 11.86
CA CYS A 87 13.40 0.27 13.32
C CYS A 87 14.47 1.16 13.97
N ASP A 88 15.63 1.27 13.34
CA ASP A 88 16.74 2.12 13.79
C ASP A 88 16.46 3.63 13.71
N LEU A 89 15.41 4.04 13.03
CA LEU A 89 14.96 5.42 12.87
C LEU A 89 13.58 5.66 13.51
N ASN A 90 13.25 4.97 14.60
CA ASN A 90 11.94 5.08 15.28
C ASN A 90 10.74 4.86 14.33
N ASN A 91 10.88 3.97 13.38
CA ASN A 91 9.92 3.65 12.31
C ASN A 91 9.73 4.77 11.27
N GLU A 92 10.58 5.79 11.24
CA GLU A 92 10.57 6.73 10.12
C GLU A 92 11.09 6.09 8.83
N PRO A 93 10.67 6.59 7.63
CA PRO A 93 9.70 7.66 7.41
C PRO A 93 8.23 7.28 7.65
N GLY A 94 7.85 6.01 7.75
CA GLY A 94 6.50 5.57 8.06
C GLY A 94 5.46 6.17 7.12
N VAL A 95 4.42 6.79 7.66
CA VAL A 95 3.35 7.46 6.88
C VAL A 95 3.87 8.62 6.01
N TYR A 96 5.06 9.11 6.29
CA TYR A 96 5.71 10.18 5.52
C TYR A 96 6.61 9.66 4.39
N SER A 97 6.56 8.37 4.06
CA SER A 97 7.44 7.75 3.06
C SER A 97 7.43 8.48 1.71
N ALA A 98 6.27 8.85 1.19
CA ALA A 98 6.16 9.60 -0.06
C ALA A 98 6.67 11.05 0.10
N ARG A 99 6.45 11.67 1.27
CA ARG A 99 6.85 13.05 1.55
C ARG A 99 8.38 13.20 1.64
N TRP A 100 9.09 12.17 2.11
CA TRP A 100 10.56 12.18 2.13
C TRP A 100 11.18 12.22 0.73
N ALA A 101 10.48 11.75 -0.30
CA ALA A 101 10.89 11.87 -1.70
C ALA A 101 10.60 13.25 -2.32
N GLY A 102 9.89 14.13 -1.60
CA GLY A 102 9.51 15.46 -2.04
C GLY A 102 8.45 15.46 -3.16
N GLU A 103 8.04 16.66 -3.60
CA GLU A 103 7.02 16.84 -4.64
C GLU A 103 7.44 16.18 -5.97
N GLY A 104 8.73 16.19 -6.30
CA GLY A 104 9.30 15.55 -7.49
C GLY A 104 9.41 14.03 -7.41
N LYS A 105 8.97 13.39 -6.29
CA LYS A 105 9.08 11.94 -6.04
C LYS A 105 10.49 11.38 -6.26
N ASN A 106 11.51 12.13 -5.81
CA ASN A 106 12.91 11.71 -5.91
C ASN A 106 13.26 10.68 -4.84
N PHE A 107 12.91 9.42 -5.11
CA PHE A 107 13.19 8.32 -4.20
C PHE A 107 14.70 8.02 -4.05
N SER A 108 15.53 8.35 -5.03
CA SER A 108 16.99 8.23 -4.88
C SER A 108 17.51 9.12 -3.76
N MET A 109 17.05 10.38 -3.70
CA MET A 109 17.38 11.31 -2.62
C MET A 109 16.84 10.79 -1.27
N ALA A 110 15.61 10.29 -1.23
CA ALA A 110 15.02 9.76 -0.01
C ALA A 110 15.78 8.53 0.52
N MET A 111 16.20 7.62 -0.36
CA MET A 111 17.01 6.45 0.00
C MET A 111 18.39 6.87 0.52
N SER A 112 19.04 7.86 -0.09
CA SER A 112 20.32 8.41 0.41
C SER A 112 20.16 9.02 1.80
N LYS A 113 19.08 9.79 2.03
CA LYS A 113 18.76 10.35 3.36
C LYS A 113 18.62 9.27 4.43
N ILE A 114 17.93 8.14 4.10
CA ILE A 114 17.82 7.00 5.00
C ILE A 114 19.19 6.41 5.33
N ASN A 115 20.01 6.15 4.30
CA ASN A 115 21.35 5.62 4.50
C ASN A 115 22.22 6.53 5.40
N ASP A 116 22.18 7.84 5.16
CA ASP A 116 22.93 8.81 5.96
C ASP A 116 22.41 8.92 7.41
N SER A 117 21.12 8.68 7.62
CA SER A 117 20.52 8.63 8.95
C SER A 117 20.91 7.36 9.70
N ILE A 118 20.86 6.20 9.02
CA ILE A 118 21.24 4.90 9.61
C ILE A 118 22.73 4.87 9.99
N LYS A 119 23.61 5.47 9.18
CA LYS A 119 25.05 5.58 9.49
C LYS A 119 25.36 6.32 10.79
N LYS A 120 24.43 7.15 11.28
CA LYS A 120 24.59 7.90 12.54
C LYS A 120 24.09 7.12 13.75
N VAL A 121 23.44 6.00 13.54
CA VAL A 121 22.93 5.13 14.61
C VAL A 121 24.08 4.27 15.13
N GLU A 122 24.27 4.25 16.44
CA GLU A 122 25.23 3.37 17.07
C GLU A 122 24.70 1.92 17.05
N ASN A 123 25.48 0.98 16.48
CA ASN A 123 25.12 -0.43 16.35
C ASN A 123 23.74 -0.70 15.70
N PRO A 124 23.49 -0.27 14.45
CA PRO A 124 22.21 -0.45 13.80
C PRO A 124 21.92 -1.95 13.55
N ASN A 125 20.67 -2.35 13.74
CA ASN A 125 20.21 -3.71 13.45
C ASN A 125 19.74 -3.91 12.00
N TYR A 126 19.58 -2.82 11.27
CA TYR A 126 19.12 -2.74 9.87
C TYR A 126 17.72 -3.31 9.63
N ASN A 127 16.94 -3.58 10.68
CA ASN A 127 15.60 -4.09 10.52
C ASN A 127 14.65 -3.00 10.02
N CYS A 128 13.86 -3.37 9.03
CA CYS A 128 12.83 -2.49 8.50
C CYS A 128 11.62 -3.31 8.05
N PHE A 129 10.54 -2.64 7.74
CA PHE A 129 9.35 -3.31 7.25
C PHE A 129 8.53 -2.39 6.34
N PHE A 130 7.88 -2.99 5.36
CA PHE A 130 6.83 -2.33 4.60
C PHE A 130 5.46 -2.58 5.22
N VAL A 131 4.62 -1.54 5.22
CA VAL A 131 3.20 -1.62 5.59
C VAL A 131 2.37 -1.15 4.41
N CYS A 132 1.24 -1.80 4.19
CA CYS A 132 0.17 -1.33 3.32
C CYS A 132 -1.15 -1.44 4.08
N ALA A 133 -1.87 -0.35 4.19
CA ALA A 133 -3.27 -0.32 4.58
C ALA A 133 -4.14 -0.17 3.33
N LEU A 134 -5.10 -1.08 3.16
CA LEU A 134 -6.13 -1.01 2.12
C LEU A 134 -7.47 -0.69 2.78
N SER A 135 -8.14 0.35 2.32
CA SER A 135 -9.47 0.72 2.79
C SER A 135 -10.48 0.71 1.65
N LEU A 136 -11.54 -0.06 1.82
CA LEU A 136 -12.69 -0.12 0.92
C LEU A 136 -13.85 0.63 1.57
N SER A 137 -14.33 1.67 0.91
CA SER A 137 -15.45 2.51 1.37
C SER A 137 -16.59 2.52 0.35
N TRP A 138 -17.81 2.57 0.85
CA TRP A 138 -19.03 2.70 0.03
C TRP A 138 -19.65 4.10 0.21
N PRO A 139 -20.45 4.57 -0.76
CA PRO A 139 -21.09 5.90 -0.70
C PRO A 139 -21.99 6.12 0.52
N ASN A 140 -22.51 5.05 1.10
CA ASN A 140 -23.34 5.10 2.31
C ASN A 140 -22.54 5.25 3.63
N GLY A 141 -21.24 5.48 3.56
CA GLY A 141 -20.33 5.63 4.71
C GLY A 141 -19.81 4.33 5.31
N LYS A 142 -20.28 3.17 4.83
CA LYS A 142 -19.73 1.88 5.23
C LYS A 142 -18.30 1.77 4.73
N ASN A 143 -17.42 1.21 5.56
CA ASN A 143 -16.02 1.00 5.19
C ASN A 143 -15.42 -0.22 5.90
N ILE A 144 -14.32 -0.71 5.36
CA ILE A 144 -13.49 -1.73 5.97
C ILE A 144 -12.03 -1.45 5.62
N THR A 145 -11.18 -1.46 6.62
CA THR A 145 -9.74 -1.26 6.46
C THR A 145 -8.98 -2.47 6.96
N VAL A 146 -7.99 -2.90 6.20
CA VAL A 146 -7.11 -4.02 6.53
C VAL A 146 -5.67 -3.63 6.23
N SER A 147 -4.71 -4.20 6.96
CA SER A 147 -3.30 -3.95 6.70
C SER A 147 -2.49 -5.23 6.52
N GLY A 148 -1.42 -5.10 5.74
CA GLY A 148 -0.40 -6.13 5.52
C GLY A 148 0.98 -5.56 5.83
N LYS A 149 1.83 -6.37 6.45
CA LYS A 149 3.20 -6.02 6.84
C LYS A 149 4.16 -7.08 6.34
N VAL A 150 5.29 -6.66 5.77
CA VAL A 150 6.42 -7.54 5.43
C VAL A 150 7.66 -7.02 6.12
N ASN A 151 8.27 -7.85 6.95
CA ASN A 151 9.52 -7.54 7.61
C ASN A 151 10.70 -7.87 6.70
N GLY A 152 11.79 -7.14 6.87
CA GLY A 152 13.01 -7.32 6.08
C GLY A 152 14.18 -6.54 6.66
N LYS A 153 15.21 -6.40 5.84
CA LYS A 153 16.43 -5.66 6.18
C LYS A 153 16.70 -4.54 5.17
N PHE A 154 17.26 -3.48 5.68
CA PHE A 154 17.86 -2.43 4.87
C PHE A 154 19.09 -2.96 4.14
N SER A 155 19.19 -2.64 2.86
CA SER A 155 20.33 -2.95 1.99
C SER A 155 20.85 -1.69 1.32
N TRP A 156 22.17 -1.53 1.28
CA TRP A 156 22.83 -0.43 0.61
C TRP A 156 24.11 -0.93 -0.10
N PRO A 157 24.41 -0.47 -1.31
CA PRO A 157 23.69 0.52 -2.14
C PRO A 157 22.37 -0.05 -2.71
N PRO A 158 21.48 0.83 -3.29
CA PRO A 158 20.26 0.39 -3.97
C PRO A 158 20.54 -0.60 -5.08
N LYS A 159 19.74 -1.68 -5.16
CA LYS A 159 19.89 -2.75 -6.16
C LYS A 159 18.58 -3.04 -6.86
N GLY A 160 18.66 -3.43 -8.15
CA GLY A 160 17.50 -3.79 -8.96
C GLY A 160 16.84 -2.60 -9.64
N ASN A 161 16.00 -2.91 -10.65
CA ASN A 161 15.35 -1.92 -11.50
C ASN A 161 13.83 -2.14 -11.61
N PHE A 162 13.30 -3.14 -10.92
CA PHE A 162 11.87 -3.38 -10.87
C PHE A 162 11.21 -2.59 -9.72
N GLY A 163 9.88 -2.54 -9.76
CA GLY A 163 9.10 -1.91 -8.70
C GLY A 163 9.18 -0.38 -8.70
N PHE A 164 9.06 0.21 -7.51
CA PHE A 164 9.08 1.66 -7.31
C PHE A 164 9.39 2.01 -5.84
N GLY A 165 9.65 3.28 -5.59
CA GLY A 165 9.84 3.79 -4.24
C GLY A 165 11.11 3.27 -3.59
N TYR A 166 10.97 2.64 -2.45
CA TYR A 166 12.06 2.12 -1.62
C TYR A 166 12.39 0.64 -1.88
N ASP A 167 11.79 0.02 -2.89
CA ASP A 167 12.05 -1.38 -3.25
C ASP A 167 13.54 -1.72 -3.40
N PRO A 168 14.40 -0.81 -3.97
CA PRO A 168 15.82 -1.10 -4.18
C PRO A 168 16.67 -1.23 -2.91
N ILE A 169 16.16 -0.81 -1.74
CA ILE A 169 16.89 -0.87 -0.46
C ILE A 169 16.24 -1.79 0.56
N PHE A 170 15.28 -2.62 0.16
CA PHE A 170 14.54 -3.52 1.04
C PHE A 170 14.69 -4.97 0.62
N ILE A 171 15.28 -5.80 1.48
CA ILE A 171 15.38 -7.26 1.33
C ILE A 171 14.38 -7.89 2.30
N PRO A 172 13.32 -8.58 1.85
CA PRO A 172 12.37 -9.23 2.74
C PRO A 172 13.03 -10.41 3.47
N PHE A 173 12.64 -10.70 4.70
CA PHE A 173 13.19 -11.84 5.44
C PHE A 173 12.93 -13.17 4.71
N GLY A 174 13.96 -14.00 4.68
CA GLY A 174 13.95 -15.28 3.97
C GLY A 174 14.40 -15.20 2.51
N TYR A 175 14.84 -14.02 2.05
CA TYR A 175 15.35 -13.78 0.71
C TYR A 175 16.71 -13.06 0.75
N GLU A 176 17.43 -13.08 -0.37
CA GLU A 176 18.72 -12.40 -0.54
C GLU A 176 18.62 -11.24 -1.54
N GLU A 177 17.53 -11.17 -2.30
CA GLU A 177 17.26 -10.15 -3.30
C GLU A 177 16.39 -9.03 -2.73
N THR A 178 16.63 -7.80 -3.18
CA THR A 178 15.73 -6.67 -2.90
C THR A 178 14.40 -6.83 -3.64
N PHE A 179 13.37 -6.13 -3.18
CA PHE A 179 12.11 -6.10 -3.93
C PHE A 179 12.27 -5.57 -5.37
N ALA A 180 13.30 -4.76 -5.65
CA ALA A 180 13.58 -4.25 -6.97
C ALA A 180 14.43 -5.20 -7.84
N GLU A 181 15.07 -6.21 -7.29
CA GLU A 181 15.70 -7.31 -8.02
C GLU A 181 14.71 -8.41 -8.37
N MET A 182 13.67 -8.60 -7.56
CA MET A 182 12.65 -9.63 -7.76
C MET A 182 11.77 -9.36 -8.97
N HIS A 183 11.46 -10.42 -9.73
CA HIS A 183 10.47 -10.31 -10.81
C HIS A 183 9.12 -9.81 -10.26
N PRO A 184 8.43 -8.85 -10.92
CA PRO A 184 7.21 -8.21 -10.39
C PRO A 184 6.11 -9.19 -9.95
N GLN A 185 5.88 -10.27 -10.69
CA GLN A 185 4.87 -11.27 -10.32
C GLN A 185 5.21 -11.96 -9.01
N PHE A 186 6.50 -12.25 -8.75
CA PHE A 186 6.94 -12.85 -7.51
C PHE A 186 6.79 -11.87 -6.34
N LYS A 187 7.30 -10.64 -6.48
CA LYS A 187 7.09 -9.57 -5.50
C LYS A 187 5.61 -9.41 -5.16
N HIS A 188 4.72 -9.43 -6.18
CA HIS A 188 3.28 -9.30 -5.98
C HIS A 188 2.66 -10.45 -5.17
N SER A 189 3.32 -11.60 -5.05
CA SER A 189 2.82 -12.72 -4.25
C SER A 189 3.17 -12.60 -2.75
N ILE A 190 4.25 -11.89 -2.41
CA ILE A 190 4.80 -11.82 -1.05
C ILE A 190 4.76 -10.40 -0.43
N SER A 191 4.39 -9.38 -1.20
CA SER A 191 4.47 -7.99 -0.75
C SER A 191 3.45 -7.66 0.36
N HIS A 192 3.74 -6.58 1.09
CA HIS A 192 2.83 -5.99 2.07
C HIS A 192 1.44 -5.71 1.50
N ARG A 193 1.36 -5.22 0.24
CA ARG A 193 0.10 -4.99 -0.47
C ARG A 193 -0.62 -6.30 -0.80
N ALA A 194 0.10 -7.33 -1.21
CA ALA A 194 -0.48 -8.66 -1.45
C ALA A 194 -1.09 -9.25 -0.17
N LEU A 195 -0.38 -9.12 0.96
CA LEU A 195 -0.89 -9.58 2.26
C LEU A 195 -2.14 -8.81 2.71
N ALA A 196 -2.16 -7.48 2.54
CA ALA A 196 -3.34 -6.68 2.81
C ALA A 196 -4.50 -7.09 1.89
N PHE A 197 -4.24 -7.25 0.59
CA PHE A 197 -5.26 -7.65 -0.38
C PHE A 197 -5.83 -9.03 -0.12
N LYS A 198 -5.01 -10.00 0.28
CA LYS A 198 -5.46 -11.34 0.69
C LYS A 198 -6.48 -11.26 1.83
N LYS A 199 -6.24 -10.41 2.83
CA LYS A 199 -7.18 -10.16 3.94
C LYS A 199 -8.47 -9.51 3.41
N LEU A 200 -8.37 -8.46 2.60
CA LEU A 200 -9.52 -7.78 2.01
C LEU A 200 -10.36 -8.74 1.15
N LYS A 201 -9.70 -9.54 0.29
CA LYS A 201 -10.35 -10.54 -0.56
C LYS A 201 -11.17 -11.53 0.27
N SER A 202 -10.63 -12.04 1.36
CA SER A 202 -11.33 -13.01 2.22
C SER A 202 -12.58 -12.42 2.89
N LEU A 203 -12.59 -11.12 3.17
CA LEU A 203 -13.67 -10.43 3.85
C LEU A 203 -14.74 -9.90 2.88
N CYS A 204 -14.31 -9.39 1.73
CA CYS A 204 -15.20 -8.67 0.81
C CYS A 204 -15.57 -9.47 -0.44
N PHE A 205 -14.77 -10.46 -0.86
CA PHE A 205 -14.93 -11.21 -2.11
C PHE A 205 -14.90 -12.74 -1.89
N PRO A 206 -15.73 -13.30 -0.97
CA PRO A 206 -15.64 -14.70 -0.56
C PRO A 206 -16.06 -15.71 -1.64
N SER A 207 -16.79 -15.27 -2.67
CA SER A 207 -17.35 -16.15 -3.72
C SER A 207 -16.32 -16.62 -4.76
N LEU A 208 -15.09 -16.11 -4.68
CA LEU A 208 -13.97 -16.49 -5.54
C LEU A 208 -13.04 -17.45 -4.78
N LYS A 209 -13.58 -18.59 -4.35
CA LYS A 209 -12.73 -19.74 -4.00
C LYS A 209 -12.08 -20.23 -5.29
N ASN A 210 -10.74 -20.29 -5.27
CA ASN A 210 -9.94 -20.91 -6.33
C ASN A 210 -10.42 -22.31 -6.63
#